data_0394e2db16dfda972f10137b9a6ee78f
#
_entry.id   0394e2db16dfda972f10137b9a6ee78f
#
_cell.length_a   1.000
_cell.length_b   1.000
_cell.length_c   1.000
_cell.angle_alpha   90.00
_cell.angle_beta   90.00
_cell.angle_gamma   90.00
#
_symmetry.space_group_name_H-M   'P 1'
#
loop_
_entity.id
_entity.type
_entity.pdbx_description
1 polymer ?
#
loop_
_entity_poly.entity_id
_entity_poly.type
_entity_poly.pdbx_seq_one_letter_code
_entity_poly.pdbx_strand_id
1 'polypeptide(L)'
;MDAYKEIGGTDSNFIEWIKKVNSREAGFTNTYNEADGTFDSRYDGIGTKIFMISAELVNNSDSEATINIAGIKSYSLDRENGEITRLSICESIFYDYAESTGADYGNMTLKAGEHRNIVLCMVEPDKIVKKYYRNENGRNVATDTEDINSVSY
;
A
#
# COMPACT_ATOMS: atom_id res chain seq x y z
N MET A 1 2.29 6.61 11.68
CA MET A 1 2.73 5.74 12.81
C MET A 1 1.75 5.71 13.98
N ASP A 2 1.08 6.84 14.28
CA ASP A 2 0.19 6.90 15.46
C ASP A 2 -0.95 5.88 15.38
N ALA A 3 -1.65 5.81 14.25
CA ALA A 3 -2.70 4.83 14.02
C ALA A 3 -2.23 3.37 14.21
N TYR A 4 -1.00 3.06 13.79
CA TYR A 4 -0.39 1.75 13.98
C TYR A 4 -0.13 1.44 15.46
N LYS A 5 0.30 2.45 16.23
CA LYS A 5 0.52 2.32 17.67
C LYS A 5 -0.79 2.19 18.45
N GLU A 6 -1.88 2.81 17.98
CA GLU A 6 -3.21 2.69 18.60
C GLU A 6 -3.75 1.25 18.59
N ILE A 7 -3.42 0.47 17.58
CA ILE A 7 -3.76 -0.96 17.53
C ILE A 7 -2.67 -1.85 18.19
N GLY A 8 -1.70 -1.23 18.88
CA GLY A 8 -0.64 -1.90 19.64
C GLY A 8 0.60 -2.25 18.83
N GLY A 9 0.76 -1.73 17.62
CA GLY A 9 1.96 -1.89 16.82
C GLY A 9 3.19 -1.24 17.47
N THR A 10 4.35 -1.85 17.29
CA THR A 10 5.63 -1.38 17.81
C THR A 10 6.59 -1.04 16.67
N ASP A 11 7.61 -0.24 16.97
CA ASP A 11 8.65 0.07 15.99
C ASP A 11 9.37 -1.20 15.51
N SER A 12 9.57 -2.20 16.39
CA SER A 12 10.15 -3.49 16.02
C SER A 12 9.28 -4.26 15.03
N ASN A 13 7.96 -4.31 15.24
CA ASN A 13 7.02 -4.94 14.30
C ASN A 13 7.04 -4.23 12.94
N PHE A 14 7.13 -2.90 12.94
CA PHE A 14 7.22 -2.10 11.72
C PHE A 14 8.50 -2.39 10.92
N ILE A 15 9.64 -2.49 11.59
CA ILE A 15 10.93 -2.84 10.98
C ILE A 15 10.87 -4.25 10.37
N GLU A 16 10.27 -5.21 11.07
CA GLU A 16 10.08 -6.56 10.54
C GLU A 16 9.20 -6.59 9.29
N TRP A 17 8.13 -5.81 9.29
CA TRP A 17 7.27 -5.64 8.11
C TRP A 17 8.04 -5.05 6.92
N ILE A 18 8.85 -4.00 7.14
CA ILE A 18 9.72 -3.41 6.11
C ILE A 18 10.63 -4.46 5.48
N LYS A 19 11.30 -5.27 6.29
CA LYS A 19 12.19 -6.34 5.82
C LYS A 19 11.44 -7.37 4.99
N LYS A 20 10.22 -7.69 5.39
CA LYS A 20 9.35 -8.65 4.70
C LYS A 20 8.87 -8.12 3.35
N VAL A 21 8.49 -6.85 3.27
CA VAL A 21 8.09 -6.21 2.00
C VAL A 21 9.27 -6.17 1.03
N ASN A 22 10.45 -5.75 1.47
CA ASN A 22 11.66 -5.73 0.65
C ASN A 22 12.04 -7.10 0.08
N SER A 23 11.76 -8.18 0.82
CA SER A 23 12.06 -9.54 0.36
C SER A 23 11.04 -10.06 -0.67
N ARG A 24 9.87 -9.44 -0.75
CA ARG A 24 8.72 -9.89 -1.54
C ARG A 24 8.65 -9.28 -2.94
N GLU A 25 8.99 -8.00 -3.03
CA GLU A 25 8.74 -7.17 -4.20
C GLU A 25 10.04 -6.74 -4.89
N ALA A 26 10.24 -7.18 -6.13
CA ALA A 26 11.34 -6.69 -6.95
C ALA A 26 11.16 -5.19 -7.25
N GLY A 27 12.24 -4.41 -7.10
CA GLY A 27 12.21 -2.97 -7.30
C GLY A 27 11.76 -2.16 -6.08
N PHE A 28 11.27 -2.80 -5.04
CA PHE A 28 10.88 -2.15 -3.80
C PHE A 28 12.06 -2.09 -2.83
N THR A 29 12.37 -0.90 -2.35
CA THR A 29 13.44 -0.67 -1.38
C THR A 29 12.93 0.21 -0.27
N ASN A 30 12.89 -0.31 0.94
CA ASN A 30 12.58 0.42 2.16
C ASN A 30 13.81 0.40 3.08
N THR A 31 14.20 1.55 3.57
CA THR A 31 15.30 1.67 4.53
C THR A 31 14.80 2.42 5.75
N TYR A 32 14.90 1.78 6.91
CA TYR A 32 14.61 2.41 8.19
C TYR A 32 15.93 2.62 8.94
N ASN A 33 16.19 3.86 9.33
CA ASN A 33 17.34 4.22 10.15
C ASN A 33 16.90 4.25 11.62
N GLU A 34 17.33 3.25 12.38
CA GLU A 34 16.98 3.10 13.81
C GLU A 34 17.57 4.22 14.67
N ALA A 35 18.67 4.87 14.21
CA ALA A 35 19.34 5.91 14.99
C ALA A 35 18.57 7.20 15.08
N ASP A 36 17.82 7.56 14.05
CA ASP A 36 17.07 8.81 13.95
C ASP A 36 15.58 8.62 13.62
N GLY A 37 15.14 7.38 13.44
CA GLY A 37 13.76 7.03 13.11
C GLY A 37 13.32 7.46 11.71
N THR A 38 14.27 7.77 10.83
CA THR A 38 13.94 8.15 9.44
C THR A 38 13.62 6.93 8.59
N PHE A 39 12.77 7.14 7.60
CA PHE A 39 12.32 6.11 6.68
C PHE A 39 12.41 6.60 5.25
N ASP A 40 13.10 5.85 4.39
CA ASP A 40 13.15 6.06 2.94
C ASP A 40 12.51 4.86 2.24
N SER A 41 11.54 5.14 1.38
CA SER A 41 10.82 4.13 0.61
C SER A 41 10.87 4.47 -0.87
N ARG A 42 11.21 3.48 -1.71
CA ARG A 42 11.31 3.64 -3.16
C ARG A 42 10.77 2.43 -3.88
N TYR A 43 10.14 2.67 -5.02
CA TYR A 43 9.77 1.65 -5.97
C TYR A 43 10.32 2.01 -7.36
N ASP A 44 11.14 1.12 -7.95
CA ASP A 44 11.87 1.38 -9.21
C ASP A 44 12.62 2.72 -9.22
N GLY A 45 13.23 3.09 -8.08
CA GLY A 45 13.98 4.33 -7.91
C GLY A 45 13.11 5.58 -7.67
N ILE A 46 11.78 5.47 -7.77
CA ILE A 46 10.85 6.56 -7.49
C ILE A 46 10.59 6.59 -5.98
N GLY A 47 10.72 7.76 -5.37
CA GLY A 47 10.35 7.98 -3.97
C GLY A 47 8.88 7.62 -3.72
N THR A 48 8.60 7.03 -2.57
CA THR A 48 7.24 6.68 -2.16
C THR A 48 6.98 7.15 -0.75
N LYS A 49 5.70 7.29 -0.40
CA LYS A 49 5.23 7.58 0.95
C LYS A 49 4.34 6.45 1.44
N ILE A 50 4.48 6.13 2.71
CA ILE A 50 3.60 5.16 3.36
C ILE A 50 2.51 5.91 4.12
N PHE A 51 1.27 5.60 3.76
CA PHE A 51 0.09 6.06 4.47
C PHE A 51 -0.47 4.94 5.32
N MET A 52 -0.69 5.23 6.58
CA MET A 52 -1.38 4.36 7.52
C MET A 52 -2.74 4.98 7.84
N ILE A 53 -3.79 4.30 7.45
CA ILE A 53 -5.16 4.81 7.52
C ILE A 53 -5.95 3.93 8.50
N SER A 54 -6.37 4.51 9.62
CA SER A 54 -7.27 3.84 10.57
C SER A 54 -8.65 3.66 9.94
N ALA A 55 -9.20 2.46 10.08
CA ALA A 55 -10.55 2.11 9.65
C ALA A 55 -11.17 1.06 10.57
N GLU A 56 -12.49 1.00 10.58
CA GLU A 56 -13.24 -0.12 11.16
C GLU A 56 -13.83 -0.95 10.02
N LEU A 57 -13.55 -2.24 10.03
CA LEU A 57 -14.22 -3.21 9.16
C LEU A 57 -15.39 -3.82 9.90
N VAL A 58 -16.54 -3.85 9.26
CA VAL A 58 -17.78 -4.40 9.83
C VAL A 58 -18.39 -5.40 8.87
N ASN A 59 -18.61 -6.62 9.35
CA ASN A 59 -19.38 -7.61 8.63
C ASN A 59 -20.85 -7.56 9.10
N ASN A 60 -21.70 -6.89 8.35
CA ASN A 60 -23.13 -6.75 8.66
C ASN A 60 -23.98 -7.94 8.19
N SER A 61 -23.36 -9.02 7.72
CA SER A 61 -24.10 -10.22 7.27
C SER A 61 -24.27 -11.25 8.39
N ASP A 62 -25.15 -12.23 8.17
CA ASP A 62 -25.41 -13.34 9.09
C ASP A 62 -24.38 -14.47 8.97
N SER A 63 -23.40 -14.33 8.07
CA SER A 63 -22.39 -15.35 7.80
C SER A 63 -20.99 -14.73 7.76
N GLU A 64 -19.99 -15.60 7.79
CA GLU A 64 -18.60 -15.21 7.62
C GLU A 64 -18.40 -14.58 6.23
N ALA A 65 -17.62 -13.49 6.19
CA ALA A 65 -17.28 -12.78 4.97
C ALA A 65 -15.78 -12.61 4.85
N THR A 66 -15.25 -12.76 3.63
CA THR A 66 -13.84 -12.59 3.32
C THR A 66 -13.66 -11.44 2.35
N ILE A 67 -12.74 -10.55 2.67
CA ILE A 67 -12.28 -9.49 1.77
C ILE A 67 -10.88 -9.81 1.23
N ASN A 68 -10.66 -9.46 -0.04
CA ASN A 68 -9.33 -9.49 -0.62
C ASN A 68 -8.67 -8.12 -0.48
N ILE A 69 -7.56 -8.06 0.26
CA ILE A 69 -6.85 -6.82 0.56
C ILE A 69 -6.32 -6.15 -0.71
N ALA A 70 -5.82 -6.92 -1.67
CA ALA A 70 -5.36 -6.40 -2.96
C ALA A 70 -6.50 -5.75 -3.79
N GLY A 71 -7.76 -5.95 -3.39
CA GLY A 71 -8.92 -5.24 -3.95
C GLY A 71 -9.02 -3.79 -3.47
N ILE A 72 -8.36 -3.43 -2.37
CA ILE A 72 -8.33 -2.07 -1.84
C ILE A 72 -7.27 -1.29 -2.60
N LYS A 73 -7.67 -0.19 -3.23
CA LYS A 73 -6.84 0.58 -4.16
C LYS A 73 -6.95 2.05 -3.85
N SER A 74 -5.86 2.77 -4.08
CA SER A 74 -5.84 4.22 -4.07
C SER A 74 -5.91 4.78 -5.49
N TYR A 75 -6.46 5.98 -5.61
CA TYR A 75 -6.61 6.69 -6.87
C TYR A 75 -6.31 8.17 -6.67
N SER A 76 -5.65 8.77 -7.65
CA SER A 76 -5.59 10.21 -7.83
C SER A 76 -6.75 10.67 -8.71
N LEU A 77 -7.39 11.76 -8.33
CA LEU A 77 -8.39 12.45 -9.13
C LEU A 77 -7.82 13.82 -9.55
N ASP A 78 -7.61 13.98 -10.86
CA ASP A 78 -7.40 15.29 -11.43
C ASP A 78 -8.76 16.01 -11.53
N ARG A 79 -8.93 17.05 -10.72
CA ARG A 79 -10.19 17.80 -10.62
C ARG A 79 -10.46 18.72 -11.81
N GLU A 80 -9.42 19.06 -12.56
CA GLU A 80 -9.57 19.96 -13.72
C GLU A 80 -10.13 19.24 -14.94
N ASN A 81 -9.65 18.03 -15.19
CA ASN A 81 -10.08 17.24 -16.36
C ASN A 81 -10.91 16.01 -16.01
N GLY A 82 -11.10 15.70 -14.72
CA GLY A 82 -11.86 14.55 -14.25
C GLY A 82 -11.14 13.20 -14.44
N GLU A 83 -9.86 13.21 -14.76
CA GLU A 83 -9.09 11.98 -14.95
C GLU A 83 -8.86 11.27 -13.63
N ILE A 84 -9.10 9.96 -13.62
CA ILE A 84 -8.85 9.08 -12.45
C ILE A 84 -7.71 8.15 -12.79
N THR A 85 -6.63 8.25 -12.02
CA THR A 85 -5.45 7.38 -12.16
C THR A 85 -5.30 6.51 -10.93
N ARG A 86 -5.20 5.18 -11.11
CA ARG A 86 -4.86 4.29 -10.00
C ARG A 86 -3.41 4.51 -9.61
N LEU A 87 -3.16 4.74 -8.32
CA LEU A 87 -1.83 4.93 -7.76
C LEU A 87 -1.25 3.61 -7.25
N SER A 88 -1.92 2.98 -6.31
CA SER A 88 -1.41 1.77 -5.67
C SER A 88 -2.52 0.81 -5.24
N ILE A 89 -2.11 -0.28 -4.62
CA ILE A 89 -2.96 -1.23 -3.90
C ILE A 89 -2.56 -1.22 -2.42
N CYS A 90 -3.45 -1.72 -1.56
CA CYS A 90 -3.11 -1.91 -0.16
C CYS A 90 -2.03 -2.98 0.00
N GLU A 91 -0.92 -2.62 0.64
CA GLU A 91 0.20 -3.53 0.87
C GLU A 91 -0.05 -4.46 2.05
N SER A 92 -0.63 -3.92 3.12
CA SER A 92 -0.88 -4.67 4.35
C SER A 92 -2.09 -4.11 5.09
N ILE A 93 -2.75 -4.97 5.83
CA ILE A 93 -3.69 -4.58 6.88
C ILE A 93 -3.12 -5.03 8.22
N PHE A 94 -3.00 -4.11 9.15
CA PHE A 94 -2.59 -4.38 10.52
C PHE A 94 -3.79 -4.44 11.44
N TYR A 95 -3.80 -5.39 12.38
CA TYR A 95 -4.74 -5.50 13.47
C TYR A 95 -4.11 -6.30 14.61
N ASP A 96 -4.44 -6.01 15.85
CA ASP A 96 -3.97 -6.73 17.04
C ASP A 96 -2.44 -6.96 17.07
N TYR A 97 -1.65 -5.94 16.75
CA TYR A 97 -0.19 -5.91 16.52
C TYR A 97 0.32 -6.70 15.32
N ALA A 98 -0.53 -7.42 14.64
CA ALA A 98 -0.09 -8.31 13.59
C ALA A 98 -0.32 -7.72 12.21
N GLU A 99 0.62 -7.95 11.32
CA GLU A 99 0.37 -7.88 9.90
C GLU A 99 -0.62 -8.99 9.53
N SER A 100 -1.77 -8.63 9.02
CA SER A 100 -2.80 -9.59 8.64
C SER A 100 -2.59 -10.19 7.26
N THR A 101 -1.65 -9.65 6.50
CA THR A 101 -1.30 -10.21 5.22
C THR A 101 -0.53 -11.50 5.47
N GLY A 102 -1.20 -12.60 5.45
CA GLY A 102 -0.53 -13.89 5.30
C GLY A 102 0.36 -13.89 4.06
N ALA A 103 1.02 -14.99 3.82
CA ALA A 103 1.89 -15.17 2.66
C ALA A 103 1.21 -14.91 1.29
N ASP A 104 -0.11 -14.75 1.27
CA ASP A 104 -0.94 -14.75 0.07
C ASP A 104 -1.52 -13.39 -0.32
N TYR A 105 -0.92 -12.27 0.05
CA TYR A 105 -1.47 -10.93 -0.25
C TYR A 105 -2.91 -10.74 0.18
N GLY A 106 -3.27 -11.49 1.12
CA GLY A 106 -4.26 -11.27 2.03
C GLY A 106 -5.72 -11.34 1.68
N ASN A 107 -6.24 -12.38 2.15
CA ASN A 107 -7.64 -12.40 2.49
C ASN A 107 -7.77 -12.19 3.99
N MET A 108 -8.67 -11.30 4.37
CA MET A 108 -9.06 -11.08 5.75
C MET A 108 -10.49 -11.56 5.93
N THR A 109 -10.72 -12.41 6.91
CA THR A 109 -12.03 -13.00 7.19
C THR A 109 -12.58 -12.44 8.48
N LEU A 110 -13.85 -12.01 8.44
CA LEU A 110 -14.61 -11.55 9.59
C LEU A 110 -15.82 -12.48 9.81
N LYS A 111 -16.06 -12.82 11.06
CA LYS A 111 -17.26 -13.58 11.45
C LYS A 111 -18.52 -12.74 11.24
N ALA A 112 -19.69 -13.38 11.25
CA ALA A 112 -20.98 -12.69 11.24
C ALA A 112 -21.05 -11.63 12.35
N GLY A 113 -21.42 -10.41 12.02
CA GLY A 113 -21.53 -9.30 12.95
C GLY A 113 -20.21 -8.81 13.56
N GLU A 114 -19.07 -9.26 13.07
CA GLU A 114 -17.79 -8.85 13.64
C GLU A 114 -17.43 -7.42 13.24
N HIS A 115 -16.92 -6.67 14.24
CA HIS A 115 -16.29 -5.36 14.10
C HIS A 115 -14.80 -5.50 14.40
N ARG A 116 -13.93 -4.96 13.53
CA ARG A 116 -12.49 -5.01 13.73
C ARG A 116 -11.83 -3.70 13.36
N ASN A 117 -11.13 -3.11 14.32
CA ASN A 117 -10.26 -1.96 14.07
C ASN A 117 -9.01 -2.41 13.34
N ILE A 118 -8.70 -1.73 12.26
CA ILE A 118 -7.58 -2.04 11.38
C ILE A 118 -6.79 -0.78 11.03
N VAL A 119 -5.57 -0.98 10.57
CA VAL A 119 -4.78 0.04 9.88
C VAL A 119 -4.44 -0.47 8.49
N LEU A 120 -4.93 0.24 7.48
CA LEU A 120 -4.55 0.03 6.08
C LEU A 120 -3.18 0.65 5.85
N CYS A 121 -2.26 -0.10 5.24
CA CYS A 121 -0.97 0.39 4.80
C CYS A 121 -0.98 0.55 3.27
N MET A 122 -0.88 1.78 2.80
CA MET A 122 -0.81 2.13 1.39
C MET A 122 0.57 2.71 1.10
N VAL A 123 1.18 2.29 0.00
CA VAL A 123 2.47 2.84 -0.47
C VAL A 123 2.21 3.63 -1.74
N GLU A 124 2.34 4.95 -1.64
CA GLU A 124 1.99 5.86 -2.72
C GLU A 124 3.24 6.46 -3.35
N PRO A 125 3.33 6.56 -4.68
CA PRO A 125 4.47 7.20 -5.34
C PRO A 125 4.47 8.71 -5.11
N ASP A 126 5.65 9.30 -4.99
CA ASP A 126 5.82 10.76 -4.94
C ASP A 126 5.52 11.44 -6.28
N LYS A 127 5.55 10.66 -7.36
CA LYS A 127 5.32 11.14 -8.72
C LYS A 127 4.49 10.16 -9.52
N ILE A 128 3.59 10.68 -10.35
CA ILE A 128 2.93 9.90 -11.38
C ILE A 128 3.82 9.94 -12.63
N VAL A 129 4.26 8.77 -13.07
CA VAL A 129 5.08 8.62 -14.26
C VAL A 129 4.25 7.95 -15.35
N LYS A 130 3.97 8.68 -16.42
CA LYS A 130 3.32 8.12 -17.60
C LYS A 130 4.35 7.39 -18.44
N LYS A 131 4.16 6.09 -18.63
CA LYS A 131 5.01 5.28 -19.50
C LYS A 131 4.33 5.11 -20.84
N TYR A 132 4.99 5.51 -21.91
CA TYR A 132 4.55 5.26 -23.27
C TYR A 132 5.18 3.96 -23.76
N TYR A 133 4.37 3.14 -24.41
CA TYR A 133 4.83 1.86 -24.93
C TYR A 133 4.60 1.80 -26.44
N ARG A 134 5.61 1.28 -27.14
CA ARG A 134 5.49 0.88 -28.54
C ARG A 134 5.49 -0.65 -28.65
N ASN A 135 4.60 -1.19 -29.46
CA ASN A 135 4.63 -2.62 -29.73
C ASN A 135 5.77 -2.92 -30.72
N GLU A 136 6.75 -3.66 -30.28
CA GLU A 136 7.84 -4.17 -31.10
C GLU A 136 7.80 -5.70 -31.11
N ASN A 137 7.43 -6.26 -32.24
CA ASN A 137 7.36 -7.73 -32.44
C ASN A 137 6.50 -8.46 -31.39
N GLY A 138 5.34 -7.89 -31.04
CA GLY A 138 4.43 -8.47 -30.05
C GLY A 138 4.81 -8.20 -28.59
N ARG A 139 5.82 -7.38 -28.34
CA ARG A 139 6.21 -6.96 -26.99
C ARG A 139 6.01 -5.46 -26.85
N ASN A 140 5.48 -5.06 -25.70
CA ASN A 140 5.42 -3.63 -25.34
C ASN A 140 6.78 -3.20 -24.80
N VAL A 141 7.44 -2.31 -25.54
CA VAL A 141 8.72 -1.72 -25.15
C VAL A 141 8.46 -0.28 -24.72
N ALA A 142 8.94 0.09 -23.53
CA ALA A 142 8.84 1.47 -23.05
C ALA A 142 9.66 2.39 -23.97
N THR A 143 9.01 3.40 -24.53
CA THR A 143 9.65 4.35 -25.47
C THR A 143 9.98 5.67 -24.82
N ASP A 144 9.20 6.08 -23.81
CA ASP A 144 9.41 7.34 -23.11
C ASP A 144 8.75 7.32 -21.74
N THR A 145 9.21 8.19 -20.84
CA THR A 145 8.65 8.42 -19.53
C THR A 145 8.47 9.92 -19.33
N GLU A 146 7.26 10.35 -19.02
CA GLU A 146 6.95 11.74 -18.70
C GLU A 146 6.51 11.82 -17.23
N ASP A 147 7.17 12.68 -16.45
CA ASP A 147 6.72 13.04 -15.11
C ASP A 147 5.50 13.95 -15.24
N ILE A 148 4.31 13.43 -14.96
CA ILE A 148 3.10 14.19 -15.18
C ILE A 148 2.85 15.19 -14.07
N ASN A 149 3.16 14.85 -12.81
CA ASN A 149 3.01 15.78 -11.67
C ASN A 149 3.68 15.23 -10.40
N SER A 150 4.07 16.13 -9.51
CA SER A 150 4.27 15.79 -8.10
C SER A 150 2.90 15.55 -7.48
N VAL A 151 2.67 14.38 -6.92
CA VAL A 151 1.44 14.08 -6.19
C VAL A 151 1.45 14.91 -4.89
N SER A 152 0.49 15.84 -4.78
CA SER A 152 0.27 16.60 -3.55
C SER A 152 -0.82 15.87 -2.75
N TYR A 153 -0.51 15.45 -1.54
CA TYR A 153 -1.41 14.78 -0.62
C TYR A 153 -2.01 15.76 0.37
#